data_2e39232f0c0583fadee660abf9e9861a
#
_entry.id   2e39232f0c0583fadee660abf9e9861a
#
_cell.length_a   1.000
_cell.length_b   1.000
_cell.length_c   1.000
_cell.angle_alpha   90.00
_cell.angle_beta   90.00
_cell.angle_gamma   90.00
#
_symmetry.space_group_name_H-M   'P 1'
#
loop_
_entity.id
_entity.type
_entity.pdbx_description
1 polymer ?
#
loop_
_entity_poly.entity_id
_entity_poly.type
_entity_poly.pdbx_seq_one_letter_code
_entity_poly.pdbx_strand_id
1 'polypeptide(L)' 'LIPSSPNDFQHTLKEGETLQNIAYRYYGDSGKWYIIAEYNNIINPFTELKGGMVLMIPAYGS' A
#
# COMPACT_ATOMS: atom_id res chain seq x y z
N LEU A 1 -10.69 -11.83 5.47
CA LEU A 1 -10.46 -10.64 6.25
C LEU A 1 -9.11 -10.70 6.93
N ILE A 2 -8.26 -9.76 6.60
CA ILE A 2 -6.93 -9.70 7.21
C ILE A 2 -6.99 -8.70 8.34
N PRO A 3 -6.78 -9.14 9.58
CA PRO A 3 -6.82 -8.21 10.71
C PRO A 3 -5.62 -7.25 10.64
N SER A 4 -5.89 -5.99 10.93
CA SER A 4 -4.83 -5.01 11.00
C SER A 4 -3.93 -5.30 12.18
N SER A 5 -2.64 -5.17 11.95
CA SER A 5 -1.68 -5.21 13.03
C SER A 5 -1.63 -3.83 13.67
N PRO A 6 -1.38 -3.72 14.97
CA PRO A 6 -1.23 -2.40 15.59
C PRO A 6 -0.07 -1.59 15.01
N ASN A 7 0.82 -2.24 14.27
CA ASN A 7 1.94 -1.55 13.63
C ASN A 7 1.66 -1.17 12.18
N ASP A 8 0.48 -1.51 11.66
CA ASP A 8 0.14 -1.15 10.30
C ASP A 8 -0.22 0.32 10.21
N PHE A 9 0.07 0.90 9.03
CA PHE A 9 -0.32 2.28 8.76
C PHE A 9 -1.53 2.27 7.84
N GLN A 10 -2.38 3.26 7.99
CA GLN A 10 -3.52 3.44 7.11
C GLN A 10 -3.21 4.63 6.21
N HIS A 11 -3.31 4.41 4.90
CA HIS A 11 -2.98 5.45 3.93
C HIS A 11 -4.16 5.69 3.02
N THR A 12 -4.61 6.95 2.94
CA THR A 12 -5.65 7.33 1.99
C THR A 12 -4.97 7.73 0.69
N LEU A 13 -5.31 7.01 -0.37
CA LEU A 13 -4.69 7.19 -1.67
C LEU A 13 -5.07 8.53 -2.27
N LYS A 14 -4.10 9.25 -2.79
CA LYS A 14 -4.32 10.49 -3.51
C LYS A 14 -4.43 10.20 -5.00
N GLU A 15 -5.16 11.06 -5.70
CA GLU A 15 -5.28 10.92 -7.14
C GLU A 15 -3.90 10.94 -7.79
N GLY A 16 -3.62 9.96 -8.64
CA GLY A 16 -2.35 9.88 -9.34
C GLY A 16 -1.23 9.21 -8.56
N GLU A 17 -1.48 8.84 -7.32
CA GLU A 17 -0.47 8.17 -6.50
C GLU A 17 -0.32 6.71 -6.95
N THR A 18 0.89 6.17 -6.87
CA THR A 18 1.16 4.79 -7.26
C THR A 18 1.62 3.99 -6.04
N LEU A 19 1.54 2.66 -6.16
CA LEU A 19 2.02 1.80 -5.07
C LEU A 19 3.52 1.96 -4.87
N GLN A 20 4.27 2.20 -5.95
CA GLN A 20 5.70 2.44 -5.85
C GLN A 20 6.00 3.69 -5.03
N ASN A 21 5.22 4.75 -5.24
CA ASN A 21 5.39 5.97 -4.44
C ASN A 21 5.14 5.69 -2.97
N ILE A 22 4.08 4.93 -2.67
CA ILE A 22 3.72 4.61 -1.30
C ILE A 22 4.80 3.74 -0.66
N ALA A 23 5.28 2.75 -1.39
CA ALA A 23 6.32 1.87 -0.88
C ALA A 23 7.59 2.66 -0.55
N TYR A 24 7.95 3.57 -1.42
CA TYR A 24 9.12 4.41 -1.15
C TYR A 24 8.91 5.25 0.10
N ARG A 25 7.71 5.79 0.27
CA ARG A 25 7.40 6.66 1.40
C ARG A 25 7.47 5.91 2.73
N TYR A 26 6.93 4.70 2.78
CA TYR A 26 6.84 3.96 4.05
C TYR A 26 7.99 3.01 4.28
N TYR A 27 8.60 2.49 3.22
CA TYR A 27 9.66 1.49 3.35
C TYR A 27 11.02 2.01 2.88
N GLY A 28 11.04 3.14 2.20
CA GLY A 28 12.27 3.65 1.62
C GLY A 28 12.71 2.88 0.38
N ASP A 29 11.85 2.07 -0.20
CA ASP A 29 12.19 1.21 -1.32
C ASP A 29 10.96 1.01 -2.20
N SER A 30 10.94 1.65 -3.36
CA SER A 30 9.79 1.56 -4.26
C SER A 30 9.59 0.15 -4.81
N GLY A 31 10.65 -0.66 -4.82
CA GLY A 31 10.54 -2.03 -5.30
C GLY A 31 9.72 -2.94 -4.40
N LYS A 32 9.38 -2.47 -3.20
CA LYS A 32 8.57 -3.27 -2.28
C LYS A 32 7.09 -3.00 -2.40
N TRP A 33 6.67 -2.39 -3.49
CA TRP A 33 5.27 -2.07 -3.74
C TRP A 33 4.38 -3.32 -3.72
N TYR A 34 4.92 -4.47 -4.10
CA TYR A 34 4.14 -5.71 -4.16
C TYR A 34 3.65 -6.15 -2.79
N ILE A 35 4.37 -5.77 -1.73
CA ILE A 35 3.94 -6.11 -0.37
C ILE A 35 2.62 -5.44 -0.06
N ILE A 36 2.50 -4.18 -0.46
CA ILE A 36 1.26 -3.43 -0.26
C ILE A 36 0.15 -4.01 -1.11
N ALA A 37 0.45 -4.35 -2.36
CA ALA A 37 -0.55 -4.92 -3.25
C ALA A 37 -1.09 -6.23 -2.71
N GLU A 38 -0.22 -7.12 -2.27
CA GLU A 38 -0.64 -8.41 -1.74
C GLU A 38 -1.45 -8.26 -0.47
N TYR A 39 -1.01 -7.37 0.40
CA TYR A 39 -1.69 -7.18 1.68
C TYR A 39 -3.10 -6.63 1.51
N ASN A 40 -3.33 -5.86 0.46
CA ASN A 40 -4.62 -5.25 0.19
C ASN A 40 -5.41 -5.97 -0.92
N ASN A 41 -4.94 -7.13 -1.35
CA ASN A 41 -5.58 -7.93 -2.40
C ASN A 41 -5.76 -7.15 -3.70
N ILE A 42 -4.78 -6.35 -4.05
CA ILE A 42 -4.79 -5.60 -5.29
C ILE A 42 -4.12 -6.46 -6.36
N ILE A 43 -4.89 -6.86 -7.36
CA ILE A 43 -4.40 -7.72 -8.43
C ILE A 43 -3.79 -6.89 -9.54
N ASN A 44 -4.47 -5.81 -9.91
CA ASN A 44 -3.99 -4.94 -10.98
C ASN A 44 -3.90 -3.50 -10.48
N PRO A 45 -2.70 -3.07 -10.06
CA PRO A 45 -2.55 -1.72 -9.52
C PRO A 45 -2.76 -0.61 -10.55
N PHE A 46 -2.77 -0.95 -11.84
CA PHE A 46 -2.97 0.06 -12.87
C PHE A 46 -4.44 0.42 -13.05
N THR A 47 -5.35 -0.48 -12.70
CA THR A 47 -6.77 -0.25 -12.90
C THR A 47 -7.57 -0.16 -11.61
N GLU A 48 -7.05 -0.68 -10.51
CA GLU A 48 -7.81 -0.76 -9.25
C GLU A 48 -7.62 0.44 -8.35
N LEU A 49 -6.54 1.20 -8.52
CA LEU A 49 -6.24 2.31 -7.63
C LEU A 49 -7.03 3.55 -8.02
N LYS A 50 -7.65 4.16 -7.03
CA LYS A 50 -8.43 5.39 -7.23
C LYS A 50 -8.21 6.30 -6.05
N GLY A 51 -8.26 7.61 -6.31
CA GLY A 51 -8.16 8.58 -5.23
C GLY A 51 -9.25 8.35 -4.21
N GLY A 52 -8.89 8.45 -2.95
CA GLY A 52 -9.81 8.22 -1.85
C GLY A 52 -9.82 6.82 -1.31
N MET A 53 -9.21 5.86 -2.00
CA MET A 53 -9.09 4.51 -1.47
C MET A 53 -8.23 4.49 -0.23
N VAL A 54 -8.64 3.66 0.73
CA VAL A 54 -7.85 3.48 1.95
C VAL A 54 -7.09 2.17 1.82
N LEU A 55 -5.78 2.26 1.96
CA LEU A 55 -4.90 1.09 1.91
C LEU A 55 -4.28 0.87 3.28
N MET A 56 -4.11 -0.39 3.63
CA MET A 56 -3.37 -0.74 4.83
C MET A 56 -1.92 -1.01 4.44
N ILE A 57 -1.01 -0.31 5.09
CA ILE A 57 0.42 -0.47 4.81
C ILE A 57 1.01 -1.32 5.92
N PRO A 58 1.31 -2.59 5.65
CA PRO A 58 1.82 -3.46 6.71
C PRO A 58 3.18 -2.98 7.19
N ALA A 59 3.40 -3.09 8.50
CA ALA A 59 4.69 -2.78 9.04
C ALA A 59 5.67 -3.83 8.51
N TYR A 60 6.67 -3.37 7.78
CA TYR A 60 7.64 -4.26 7.19
C TYR A 60 8.87 -4.25 8.04
N GLY A 61 9.09 -5.36 8.71
CA GLY A 61 10.24 -5.49 9.59
C GLY A 61 11.48 -5.69 8.75
N SER A 62 12.32 -4.76 8.78
CA SER A 62 13.58 -4.82 8.05
C SER A 62 14.64 -5.60 8.81
#